data_374e0f0482e962a6cedf8a0602bc3300
#
_entry.id   374e0f0482e962a6cedf8a0602bc3300
#
_cell.length_a   1.000
_cell.length_b   1.000
_cell.length_c   1.000
_cell.angle_alpha   90.00
_cell.angle_beta   90.00
_cell.angle_gamma   90.00
#
_symmetry.space_group_name_H-M   'P 1'
#
loop_
_entity.id
_entity.type
_entity.pdbx_description
1 polymer ?
#
loop_
_entity_poly.entity_id
_entity_poly.type
_entity_poly.pdbx_seq_one_letter_code
_entity_poly.pdbx_strand_id
1 'polypeptide(L)'
;MKTYTIVHKQDELSKNVALKIKKELDVFMLDDDKNPELIITVGGDGTMLHSVHQYREQLDKVCFVGIHTGTLGFLTDYQMDEYQELVEDIKSNQCKIYNRHLLDIQTNKDSYI
;
A
#
# COMPACT_ATOMS: atom_id res chain seq x y z
N MET A 1 4.20 -13.86 0.14
CA MET A 1 3.25 -13.22 1.07
C MET A 1 1.89 -13.88 0.95
N LYS A 2 1.21 -14.05 2.07
CA LYS A 2 -0.06 -14.77 2.11
C LYS A 2 -1.25 -13.89 2.45
N THR A 3 -1.04 -12.80 3.18
CA THR A 3 -2.11 -11.93 3.64
C THR A 3 -1.87 -10.49 3.20
N TYR A 4 -2.95 -9.78 2.98
CA TYR A 4 -2.89 -8.39 2.55
C TYR A 4 -4.04 -7.61 3.16
N THR A 5 -3.95 -6.28 3.11
CA THR A 5 -5.08 -5.40 3.34
C THR A 5 -4.96 -4.20 2.42
N ILE A 6 -6.08 -3.55 2.16
CA ILE A 6 -6.12 -2.35 1.32
C ILE A 6 -6.66 -1.20 2.14
N VAL A 7 -5.93 -0.11 2.18
CA VAL A 7 -6.36 1.15 2.79
C VAL A 7 -6.56 2.14 1.66
N HIS A 8 -7.78 2.68 1.52
CA HIS A 8 -8.06 3.57 0.40
C HIS A 8 -8.68 4.88 0.88
N LYS A 9 -8.47 5.92 0.07
CA LYS A 9 -9.11 7.20 0.27
C LYS A 9 -10.62 7.06 0.09
N GLN A 10 -11.39 7.87 0.81
CA GLN A 10 -12.86 7.77 0.83
C GLN A 10 -13.49 8.52 -0.35
N ASP A 11 -13.05 8.24 -1.56
CA ASP A 11 -13.68 8.76 -2.77
C ASP A 11 -14.00 7.59 -3.70
N GLU A 12 -14.86 7.86 -4.67
CA GLU A 12 -15.38 6.84 -5.57
C GLU A 12 -14.27 6.22 -6.41
N LEU A 13 -13.36 7.04 -6.91
CA LEU A 13 -12.27 6.57 -7.76
C LEU A 13 -11.34 5.63 -7.01
N SER A 14 -10.90 6.01 -5.81
CA SER A 14 -10.01 5.19 -5.00
C SER A 14 -10.68 3.89 -4.60
N LYS A 15 -11.96 3.96 -4.24
CA LYS A 15 -12.74 2.78 -3.88
C LYS A 15 -12.84 1.80 -5.04
N ASN A 16 -13.08 2.31 -6.25
CA ASN A 16 -13.20 1.45 -7.43
C ASN A 16 -11.87 0.77 -7.76
N VAL A 17 -10.76 1.49 -7.67
CA VAL A 17 -9.44 0.92 -7.89
C VAL A 17 -9.13 -0.14 -6.84
N ALA A 18 -9.46 0.14 -5.58
CA ALA A 18 -9.25 -0.82 -4.49
C ALA A 18 -10.02 -2.11 -4.72
N LEU A 19 -11.26 -2.01 -5.20
CA LEU A 19 -12.08 -3.19 -5.49
C LEU A 19 -11.50 -4.02 -6.62
N LYS A 20 -10.93 -3.39 -7.64
CA LYS A 20 -10.29 -4.10 -8.75
C LYS A 20 -9.07 -4.87 -8.26
N ILE A 21 -8.25 -4.23 -7.42
CA ILE A 21 -7.07 -4.86 -6.84
C ILE A 21 -7.48 -6.05 -5.97
N LYS A 22 -8.47 -5.84 -5.11
CA LYS A 22 -8.96 -6.88 -4.21
C LYS A 22 -9.42 -8.11 -4.98
N LYS A 23 -10.15 -7.91 -6.06
CA LYS A 23 -10.65 -9.00 -6.88
C LYS A 23 -9.51 -9.84 -7.44
N GLU A 24 -8.43 -9.20 -7.85
CA GLU A 24 -7.25 -9.89 -8.37
C GLU A 24 -6.48 -10.62 -7.27
N LEU A 25 -6.33 -10.01 -6.10
CA LEU A 25 -5.55 -10.58 -5.01
C LEU A 25 -6.26 -11.72 -4.30
N ASP A 26 -7.59 -11.67 -4.19
CA ASP A 26 -8.35 -12.71 -3.49
C ASP A 26 -8.20 -14.08 -4.14
N VAL A 27 -7.71 -14.14 -5.35
CA VAL A 27 -7.44 -15.41 -6.05
C VAL A 27 -6.30 -16.17 -5.38
N PHE A 28 -5.31 -15.48 -4.81
CA PHE A 28 -4.12 -16.12 -4.27
C PHE A 28 -3.69 -15.62 -2.89
N MET A 29 -4.38 -14.65 -2.32
CA MET A 29 -4.07 -14.08 -1.00
C MET A 29 -5.33 -13.98 -0.15
N LEU A 30 -5.13 -13.86 1.16
CA LEU A 30 -6.21 -13.66 2.12
C LEU A 30 -6.22 -12.23 2.63
N ASP A 31 -7.39 -11.62 2.71
CA ASP A 31 -7.57 -10.30 3.27
C ASP A 31 -7.56 -10.39 4.80
N ASP A 32 -6.58 -9.76 5.43
CA ASP A 32 -6.41 -9.78 6.88
C ASP A 32 -5.95 -8.39 7.32
N ASP A 33 -6.87 -7.60 7.83
CA ASP A 33 -6.57 -6.22 8.23
C ASP A 33 -5.92 -6.11 9.61
N LYS A 34 -5.83 -7.21 10.33
CA LYS A 34 -5.20 -7.20 11.67
C LYS A 34 -3.73 -7.57 11.60
N ASN A 35 -3.39 -8.54 10.79
CA ASN A 35 -2.02 -9.03 10.66
C ASN A 35 -1.63 -9.21 9.19
N PRO A 36 -1.70 -8.14 8.38
CA PRO A 36 -1.34 -8.27 6.97
C PRO A 36 0.17 -8.34 6.81
N GLU A 37 0.60 -9.08 5.80
CA GLU A 37 2.00 -9.07 5.38
C GLU A 37 2.24 -7.96 4.35
N LEU A 38 1.19 -7.59 3.63
CA LEU A 38 1.24 -6.56 2.59
C LEU A 38 0.12 -5.57 2.82
N ILE A 39 0.46 -4.29 2.80
CA ILE A 39 -0.52 -3.21 2.90
C ILE A 39 -0.47 -2.42 1.60
N ILE A 40 -1.61 -2.36 0.92
CA ILE A 40 -1.76 -1.64 -0.34
C ILE A 40 -2.56 -0.38 -0.05
N THR A 41 -2.04 0.77 -0.43
CA THR A 41 -2.75 2.02 -0.26
C THR A 41 -3.22 2.52 -1.62
N VAL A 42 -4.44 3.04 -1.66
CA VAL A 42 -5.04 3.59 -2.88
C VAL A 42 -5.51 5.00 -2.56
N GLY A 43 -4.84 5.98 -3.11
CA GLY A 43 -5.15 7.39 -2.86
C GLY A 43 -3.97 8.26 -3.17
N GLY A 44 -3.26 8.70 -2.16
CA GLY A 44 -2.07 9.53 -2.31
C GLY A 44 -1.19 9.41 -1.09
N ASP A 45 -0.28 10.37 -0.91
CA ASP A 45 0.67 10.36 0.20
C ASP A 45 -0.04 10.38 1.55
N GLY A 46 -1.15 11.10 1.66
CA GLY A 46 -1.91 11.15 2.91
C GLY A 46 -2.45 9.79 3.30
N THR A 47 -2.94 9.04 2.34
CA THR A 47 -3.45 7.68 2.58
C THR A 47 -2.30 6.75 2.99
N MET A 48 -1.17 6.88 2.33
CA MET A 48 0.02 6.08 2.68
C MET A 48 0.49 6.39 4.10
N LEU A 49 0.61 7.67 4.45
CA LEU A 49 1.04 8.07 5.79
C LEU A 49 0.05 7.60 6.85
N HIS A 50 -1.24 7.66 6.55
CA HIS A 50 -2.27 7.16 7.46
C HIS A 50 -2.10 5.66 7.72
N SER A 51 -1.83 4.89 6.68
CA SER A 51 -1.66 3.44 6.83
C SER A 51 -0.37 3.10 7.58
N VAL A 52 0.71 3.83 7.35
CA VAL A 52 1.97 3.64 8.09
C VAL A 52 1.71 3.90 9.58
N HIS A 53 0.98 4.96 9.89
CA HIS A 53 0.64 5.27 11.27
C HIS A 53 -0.27 4.19 11.90
N GLN A 54 -1.24 3.73 11.14
CA GLN A 54 -2.18 2.70 11.60
C GLN A 54 -1.48 1.39 11.96
N TYR A 55 -0.45 1.02 11.19
CA TYR A 55 0.28 -0.23 11.38
C TYR A 55 1.68 -0.01 11.95
N ARG A 56 1.89 1.09 12.68
CA ARG A 56 3.22 1.47 13.15
C ARG A 56 3.90 0.42 14.03
N GLU A 57 3.14 -0.41 14.68
CA GLU A 57 3.70 -1.44 15.56
C GLU A 57 4.12 -2.69 14.80
N GLN A 58 3.83 -2.75 13.50
CA GLN A 58 4.12 -3.91 12.66
C GLN A 58 5.04 -3.55 11.50
N LEU A 59 5.68 -2.37 11.52
CA LEU A 59 6.44 -1.87 10.37
C LEU A 59 7.58 -2.79 9.96
N ASP A 60 8.14 -3.55 10.88
CA ASP A 60 9.21 -4.49 10.59
C ASP A 60 8.71 -5.79 9.95
N LYS A 61 7.40 -6.00 9.95
CA LYS A 61 6.78 -7.25 9.47
C LYS A 61 5.97 -7.08 8.20
N VAL A 62 5.72 -5.85 7.77
CA VAL A 62 4.83 -5.58 6.64
C VAL A 62 5.58 -4.91 5.51
N CYS A 63 5.08 -5.12 4.29
CA CYS A 63 5.48 -4.37 3.12
C CYS A 63 4.37 -3.40 2.76
N PHE A 64 4.73 -2.21 2.32
CA PHE A 64 3.78 -1.21 1.86
C PHE A 64 3.95 -0.97 0.37
N VAL A 65 2.85 -0.78 -0.33
CA VAL A 65 2.87 -0.38 -1.73
C VAL A 65 1.70 0.56 -1.96
N GLY A 66 1.93 1.63 -2.70
CA GLY A 66 0.91 2.64 -2.93
C GLY A 66 0.62 2.88 -4.39
N ILE A 67 -0.65 3.13 -4.68
CA ILE A 67 -1.12 3.52 -5.99
C ILE A 67 -1.86 4.85 -5.82
N HIS A 68 -1.52 5.85 -6.64
CA HIS A 68 -2.18 7.14 -6.51
C HIS A 68 -3.34 7.27 -7.48
N THR A 69 -4.41 7.90 -7.02
CA THR A 69 -5.61 8.11 -7.80
C THR A 69 -5.87 9.59 -8.07
N GLY A 70 -5.01 10.46 -7.55
CA GLY A 70 -5.08 11.89 -7.78
C GLY A 70 -3.73 12.42 -8.22
N THR A 71 -3.27 13.50 -7.59
CA THR A 71 -1.97 14.11 -7.89
C THR A 71 -0.85 13.16 -7.51
N LEU A 72 0.18 13.10 -8.35
CA LEU A 72 1.36 12.27 -8.09
C LEU A 72 2.02 12.66 -6.78
N GLY A 73 2.30 11.66 -5.94
CA GLY A 73 2.94 11.86 -4.65
C GLY A 73 4.33 11.25 -4.60
N PHE A 74 4.99 11.43 -3.45
CA PHE A 74 6.32 10.88 -3.22
C PHE A 74 6.30 9.42 -2.75
N LEU A 75 5.21 9.02 -2.11
CA LEU A 75 5.14 7.74 -1.41
C LEU A 75 4.43 6.66 -2.20
N THR A 76 3.88 7.01 -3.34
CA THR A 76 3.14 6.06 -4.17
C THR A 76 3.94 5.78 -5.43
N ASP A 77 4.03 4.51 -5.80
CA ASP A 77 4.90 4.05 -6.87
C ASP A 77 4.16 3.67 -8.14
N TYR A 78 2.85 3.59 -8.07
CA TYR A 78 2.03 3.19 -9.21
C TYR A 78 0.97 4.23 -9.49
N GLN A 79 0.65 4.40 -10.77
CA GLN A 79 -0.49 5.18 -11.20
C GLN A 79 -1.73 4.29 -11.19
N MET A 80 -2.91 4.90 -11.19
CA MET A 80 -4.13 4.13 -11.07
C MET A 80 -4.37 3.17 -12.25
N ASP A 81 -3.86 3.50 -13.43
CA ASP A 81 -3.97 2.64 -14.60
C ASP A 81 -2.91 1.53 -14.61
N GLU A 82 -2.01 1.53 -13.63
CA GLU A 82 -0.97 0.50 -13.48
C GLU A 82 -1.32 -0.54 -12.42
N TYR A 83 -2.58 -0.64 -12.03
CA TYR A 83 -2.95 -1.56 -10.96
C TYR A 83 -2.68 -3.03 -11.32
N GLN A 84 -2.74 -3.38 -12.59
CA GLN A 84 -2.41 -4.75 -13.02
C GLN A 84 -0.93 -5.03 -12.87
N GLU A 85 -0.09 -4.05 -13.16
CA GLU A 85 1.35 -4.15 -12.97
C GLU A 85 1.68 -4.31 -11.49
N LEU A 86 0.98 -3.57 -10.62
CA LEU A 86 1.09 -3.72 -9.18
C LEU A 86 0.80 -5.17 -8.76
N VAL A 87 -0.29 -5.74 -9.25
CA VAL A 87 -0.67 -7.12 -8.93
C VAL A 87 0.42 -8.11 -9.38
N GLU A 88 0.96 -7.91 -10.58
CA GLU A 88 2.03 -8.77 -11.09
C GLU A 88 3.30 -8.66 -10.24
N ASP A 89 3.64 -7.47 -9.78
CA ASP A 89 4.80 -7.27 -8.92
C ASP A 89 4.59 -7.94 -7.56
N ILE A 90 3.37 -7.92 -7.04
CA ILE A 90 3.05 -8.63 -5.81
C ILE A 90 3.23 -10.14 -5.99
N LYS A 91 2.77 -10.67 -7.11
CA LYS A 91 2.93 -12.10 -7.41
C LYS A 91 4.39 -12.52 -7.48
N SER A 92 5.25 -11.64 -7.96
CA SER A 92 6.69 -11.92 -8.05
C SER A 92 7.46 -11.49 -6.79
N ASN A 93 6.75 -11.01 -5.76
CA ASN A 93 7.31 -10.71 -4.44
C ASN A 93 8.32 -9.57 -4.46
N GLN A 94 7.96 -8.48 -5.12
CA GLN A 94 8.83 -7.32 -5.34
C GLN A 94 8.65 -6.19 -4.33
N CYS A 95 7.86 -6.36 -3.29
CA CYS A 95 7.48 -5.25 -2.42
C CYS A 95 8.52 -4.87 -1.36
N LYS A 96 9.62 -5.59 -1.25
CA LYS A 96 10.67 -5.28 -0.25
C LYS A 96 11.29 -3.90 -0.44
N ILE A 97 11.27 -3.38 -1.67
CA ILE A 97 11.81 -2.05 -1.98
C ILE A 97 10.96 -0.98 -1.30
N TYR A 98 9.66 -1.14 -1.34
CA TYR A 98 8.71 -0.19 -0.76
C TYR A 98 8.85 -0.12 0.75
N ASN A 99 9.04 -1.25 1.38
CA ASN A 99 9.23 -1.31 2.83
C ASN A 99 10.45 -0.49 3.25
N ARG A 100 11.56 -0.63 2.55
CA ARG A 100 12.77 0.12 2.85
C ARG A 100 12.58 1.62 2.67
N HIS A 101 11.87 2.00 1.61
CA HIS A 101 11.57 3.40 1.33
C HIS A 101 10.76 4.03 2.46
N LEU A 102 9.79 3.32 2.98
CA LEU A 102 8.94 3.82 4.05
C LEU A 102 9.67 3.94 5.39
N LEU A 103 10.65 3.09 5.63
CA LEU A 103 11.48 3.21 6.82
C LEU A 103 12.28 4.52 6.80
N ASP A 104 12.80 4.90 5.65
CA ASP A 104 13.52 6.16 5.50
C ASP A 104 12.61 7.35 5.78
N ILE A 105 11.40 7.31 5.27
CA ILE A 105 10.41 8.37 5.47
C ILE A 105 10.02 8.48 6.93
N GLN A 106 9.87 7.37 7.61
CA GLN A 106 9.53 7.36 9.01
C GLN A 106 10.62 7.98 9.86
N THR A 107 11.89 7.72 9.52
CA THR A 107 13.02 8.33 10.19
C THR A 107 13.00 9.86 10.02
N ASN A 108 12.72 10.31 8.80
CA ASN A 108 12.59 11.74 8.53
C ASN A 108 11.46 12.38 9.30
N LYS A 109 10.36 11.68 9.44
CA LYS A 109 9.21 12.17 10.20
C LYS A 109 9.57 12.38 11.66
N ASP A 110 10.33 11.49 12.24
CA ASP A 110 10.77 11.62 13.62
C ASP A 110 11.61 12.88 13.82
N SER A 111 12.38 13.26 12.83
CA SER A 111 13.20 14.46 12.93
C SER A 111 12.40 15.74 12.73
N TYR A 112 11.21 15.69 12.16
CA TYR A 112 10.32 16.83 12.05
C TYR A 112 9.56 17.13 13.33
N ILE A 113 9.36 16.13 14.10
CA ILE A 113 8.54 16.21 15.30
C ILE A 113 9.41 16.55 16.50
#